data_6f94a84a3a43eea2f3eb2e9a43104733
#
_entry.id   6f94a84a3a43eea2f3eb2e9a43104733
#
_cell.length_a   1.000
_cell.length_b   1.000
_cell.length_c   1.000
_cell.angle_alpha   90.00
_cell.angle_beta   90.00
_cell.angle_gamma   90.00
#
_symmetry.space_group_name_H-M   'P 1'
#
loop_
_entity.id
_entity.type
_entity.pdbx_description
1 polymer ?
#
loop_
_entity_poly.entity_id
_entity_poly.type
_entity_poly.pdbx_seq_one_letter_code
_entity_poly.pdbx_strand_id
1 'polypeptide(L)'
;SYDLIIFDDCRPRNGLKEISAEAKTAGIPTIANYEGNGYFDLDNVERDIKHWDYLSLFGTKDFDLHSNHPHGDHKKFLKGGIPANDKLKVYDKNILIIVNFLGNRPSPFNIQVDKNFINICGLNRLQQAYDKNIIFKLKSRKDQPDIDLDINYIKKIADGLKYDIVIDCEDDNELICNSFMVISAPSTLALKAIQKGIPTICIKGSGLDGCFYDYKGLVELDTHSIYKEVERQYNEGRDEEFIKNTIECGSDYTSTEQYIKNIKEII
;
A
#
# COMPACT_ATOMS: atom_id res chain seq x y z
N SER A 1 -17.69 27.61 13.69
CA SER A 1 -18.39 26.35 13.39
C SER A 1 -17.62 25.60 12.31
N TYR A 2 -17.65 24.31 12.37
CA TYR A 2 -17.07 23.43 11.34
C TYR A 2 -18.25 22.77 10.62
N ASP A 3 -18.16 22.63 9.31
CA ASP A 3 -19.19 21.99 8.48
C ASP A 3 -18.89 20.49 8.27
N LEU A 4 -17.64 20.07 8.50
CA LEU A 4 -17.16 18.70 8.35
C LEU A 4 -15.87 18.50 9.14
N ILE A 5 -15.64 17.29 9.67
CA ILE A 5 -14.36 16.87 10.24
C ILE A 5 -13.82 15.67 9.45
N ILE A 6 -12.58 15.76 9.01
CA ILE A 6 -11.88 14.69 8.29
C ILE A 6 -10.78 14.13 9.17
N PHE A 7 -10.76 12.81 9.33
CA PHE A 7 -9.73 12.07 10.03
C PHE A 7 -8.85 11.33 9.03
N ASP A 8 -7.57 11.34 9.26
CA ASP A 8 -6.57 10.66 8.43
C ASP A 8 -6.44 9.15 8.71
N ASP A 9 -7.06 8.67 9.80
CA ASP A 9 -7.06 7.26 10.21
C ASP A 9 -8.47 6.83 10.62
N CYS A 10 -8.94 5.71 10.10
CA CYS A 10 -10.25 5.14 10.45
C CYS A 10 -10.24 4.39 11.79
N ARG A 11 -9.07 4.06 12.34
CA ARG A 11 -8.96 3.32 13.60
C ARG A 11 -9.39 4.20 14.78
N PRO A 12 -10.41 3.81 15.54
CA PRO A 12 -10.95 4.61 16.63
C PRO A 12 -10.01 4.56 17.86
N ARG A 13 -8.89 5.30 17.79
CA ARG A 13 -7.95 5.46 18.90
C ARG A 13 -8.49 6.43 19.95
N ASN A 14 -7.92 6.37 21.17
CA ASN A 14 -8.23 7.34 22.22
C ASN A 14 -8.00 8.77 21.73
N GLY A 15 -8.89 9.66 22.07
CA GLY A 15 -8.93 11.05 21.57
C GLY A 15 -9.73 11.20 20.27
N LEU A 16 -9.59 10.32 19.29
CA LEU A 16 -10.39 10.38 18.06
C LEU A 16 -11.84 9.96 18.29
N LYS A 17 -12.08 8.99 19.19
CA LYS A 17 -13.44 8.57 19.58
C LYS A 17 -14.20 9.70 20.26
N GLU A 18 -13.54 10.42 21.14
CA GLU A 18 -14.11 11.54 21.87
C GLU A 18 -14.48 12.68 20.90
N ILE A 19 -13.57 13.04 20.00
CA ILE A 19 -13.83 14.06 18.96
C ILE A 19 -14.98 13.62 18.06
N SER A 20 -15.05 12.37 17.64
CA SER A 20 -16.14 11.85 16.82
C SER A 20 -17.48 11.91 17.56
N ALA A 21 -17.51 11.56 18.86
CA ALA A 21 -18.72 11.63 19.67
C ALA A 21 -19.21 13.08 19.88
N GLU A 22 -18.30 14.00 20.08
CA GLU A 22 -18.61 15.44 20.17
C GLU A 22 -19.13 16.00 18.85
N ALA A 23 -18.50 15.66 17.74
CA ALA A 23 -18.94 16.04 16.41
C ALA A 23 -20.38 15.56 16.14
N LYS A 24 -20.65 14.30 16.45
CA LYS A 24 -21.98 13.70 16.31
C LYS A 24 -23.04 14.40 17.15
N THR A 25 -22.67 14.79 18.40
CA THR A 25 -23.54 15.57 19.28
C THR A 25 -23.81 16.96 18.73
N ALA A 26 -22.83 17.57 18.08
CA ALA A 26 -22.93 18.88 17.45
C ALA A 26 -23.60 18.84 16.06
N GLY A 27 -23.94 17.65 15.54
CA GLY A 27 -24.50 17.49 14.20
C GLY A 27 -23.50 17.76 13.07
N ILE A 28 -22.19 17.63 13.36
CA ILE A 28 -21.12 17.86 12.39
C ILE A 28 -20.74 16.51 11.78
N PRO A 29 -20.90 16.30 10.45
CA PRO A 29 -20.52 15.04 9.82
C PRO A 29 -19.03 14.75 9.91
N THR A 30 -18.68 13.47 9.92
CA THR A 30 -17.30 12.98 10.01
C THR A 30 -16.96 12.05 8.87
N ILE A 31 -15.77 12.22 8.28
CA ILE A 31 -15.16 11.27 7.33
C ILE A 31 -13.87 10.73 7.95
N ALA A 32 -13.69 9.42 7.92
CA ALA A 32 -12.40 8.82 8.22
C ALA A 32 -11.80 8.18 6.96
N ASN A 33 -10.52 8.44 6.71
CA ASN A 33 -9.79 7.84 5.62
C ASN A 33 -9.31 6.44 6.00
N TYR A 34 -9.51 5.49 5.10
CA TYR A 34 -8.97 4.16 5.27
C TYR A 34 -7.46 4.20 5.02
N GLU A 35 -6.66 4.00 6.05
CA GLU A 35 -5.24 3.77 5.90
C GLU A 35 -4.96 2.29 5.62
N GLY A 36 -3.89 2.03 4.91
CA GLY A 36 -3.36 0.79 4.37
C GLY A 36 -3.73 -0.55 4.97
N ASN A 37 -4.02 -0.64 6.25
CA ASN A 37 -4.47 -1.88 6.87
C ASN A 37 -5.98 -2.14 6.67
N GLY A 38 -6.76 -1.12 6.36
CA GLY A 38 -8.19 -1.22 6.23
C GLY A 38 -8.64 -2.00 5.00
N TYR A 39 -7.92 -1.85 3.90
CA TYR A 39 -8.19 -2.58 2.67
C TYR A 39 -8.20 -4.11 2.86
N PHE A 40 -7.47 -4.61 3.86
CA PHE A 40 -7.28 -6.01 4.11
C PHE A 40 -7.96 -6.53 5.40
N ASP A 41 -8.55 -5.63 6.19
CA ASP A 41 -9.05 -5.96 7.53
C ASP A 41 -10.57 -5.78 7.61
N LEU A 42 -11.29 -6.69 6.96
CA LEU A 42 -12.75 -6.70 7.02
C LEU A 42 -13.30 -7.01 8.42
N ASP A 43 -12.51 -7.60 9.31
CA ASP A 43 -12.91 -7.93 10.68
C ASP A 43 -13.23 -6.69 11.53
N ASN A 44 -12.75 -5.53 11.09
CA ASN A 44 -12.95 -4.26 11.79
C ASN A 44 -14.09 -3.39 11.24
N VAL A 45 -14.77 -3.80 10.17
CA VAL A 45 -15.84 -3.01 9.53
C VAL A 45 -16.91 -2.57 10.52
N GLU A 46 -17.43 -3.49 11.35
CA GLU A 46 -18.45 -3.16 12.35
C GLU A 46 -17.97 -2.10 13.35
N ARG A 47 -16.73 -2.22 13.81
CA ARG A 47 -16.12 -1.27 14.73
C ARG A 47 -16.01 0.12 14.09
N ASP A 48 -15.54 0.17 12.87
CA ASP A 48 -15.19 1.43 12.21
C ASP A 48 -16.46 2.21 11.82
N ILE A 49 -17.49 1.59 11.28
CA ILE A 49 -18.77 2.25 10.93
C ILE A 49 -19.57 2.75 12.13
N LYS A 50 -19.29 2.28 13.36
CA LYS A 50 -19.94 2.77 14.58
C LYS A 50 -19.45 4.15 15.00
N HIS A 51 -18.20 4.46 14.66
CA HIS A 51 -17.55 5.70 15.11
C HIS A 51 -17.69 6.84 14.10
N TRP A 52 -17.71 6.54 12.79
CA TRP A 52 -17.66 7.52 11.73
C TRP A 52 -19.00 7.58 10.98
N ASP A 53 -19.35 8.76 10.46
CA ASP A 53 -20.52 8.88 9.59
C ASP A 53 -20.20 8.35 8.20
N TYR A 54 -18.97 8.57 7.73
CA TYR A 54 -18.49 8.09 6.44
C TYR A 54 -17.08 7.51 6.53
N LEU A 55 -16.80 6.50 5.70
CA LEU A 55 -15.48 5.91 5.48
C LEU A 55 -15.06 6.11 4.02
N SER A 56 -13.92 6.75 3.81
CA SER A 56 -13.33 6.91 2.48
C SER A 56 -12.45 5.71 2.15
N LEU A 57 -12.85 4.92 1.19
CA LEU A 57 -12.22 3.70 0.70
C LEU A 57 -11.42 3.98 -0.57
N PHE A 58 -10.50 3.08 -0.95
CA PHE A 58 -9.63 3.31 -2.10
C PHE A 58 -10.36 3.28 -3.44
N GLY A 59 -11.29 2.36 -3.66
CA GLY A 59 -12.00 2.26 -4.93
C GLY A 59 -13.14 1.26 -4.93
N THR A 60 -13.59 0.89 -6.11
CA THR A 60 -14.77 0.04 -6.32
C THR A 60 -14.63 -1.32 -5.64
N LYS A 61 -13.49 -1.97 -5.78
CA LYS A 61 -13.24 -3.29 -5.20
C LYS A 61 -13.32 -3.28 -3.67
N ASP A 62 -12.69 -2.30 -3.05
CA ASP A 62 -12.72 -2.10 -1.61
C ASP A 62 -14.15 -1.75 -1.13
N PHE A 63 -14.83 -0.88 -1.87
CA PHE A 63 -16.23 -0.54 -1.63
C PHE A 63 -17.14 -1.78 -1.68
N ASP A 64 -16.98 -2.64 -2.69
CA ASP A 64 -17.80 -3.84 -2.85
C ASP A 64 -17.52 -4.84 -1.73
N LEU A 65 -16.26 -5.04 -1.35
CA LEU A 65 -15.88 -5.91 -0.24
C LEU A 65 -16.52 -5.46 1.08
N HIS A 66 -16.43 -4.16 1.38
CA HIS A 66 -16.99 -3.61 2.61
C HIS A 66 -18.53 -3.61 2.60
N SER A 67 -19.15 -3.28 1.47
CA SER A 67 -20.62 -3.25 1.32
C SER A 67 -21.25 -4.63 1.43
N ASN A 68 -20.55 -5.67 1.01
CA ASN A 68 -21.00 -7.06 1.10
C ASN A 68 -20.71 -7.70 2.46
N HIS A 69 -20.00 -7.02 3.35
CA HIS A 69 -19.77 -7.50 4.70
C HIS A 69 -21.09 -7.51 5.51
N PRO A 70 -21.34 -8.52 6.40
CA PRO A 70 -22.58 -8.60 7.19
C PRO A 70 -22.93 -7.33 8.00
N HIS A 71 -21.92 -6.57 8.40
CA HIS A 71 -22.07 -5.29 9.10
C HIS A 71 -21.87 -4.07 8.20
N GLY A 72 -21.74 -4.28 6.89
CA GLY A 72 -21.53 -3.20 5.93
C GLY A 72 -22.75 -2.30 5.79
N ASP A 73 -22.51 -1.00 5.66
CA ASP A 73 -23.54 0.00 5.32
C ASP A 73 -23.02 0.82 4.13
N HIS A 74 -23.45 0.44 2.92
CA HIS A 74 -23.01 1.06 1.67
C HIS A 74 -23.24 2.57 1.61
N LYS A 75 -24.18 3.11 2.40
CA LYS A 75 -24.45 4.55 2.47
C LYS A 75 -23.36 5.33 3.20
N LYS A 76 -22.55 4.62 3.99
CA LYS A 76 -21.44 5.19 4.75
C LYS A 76 -20.11 5.09 4.03
N PHE A 77 -20.03 4.37 2.91
CA PHE A 77 -18.79 4.16 2.18
C PHE A 77 -18.66 5.10 1.00
N LEU A 78 -17.49 5.72 0.87
CA LEU A 78 -17.15 6.64 -0.19
C LEU A 78 -15.94 6.09 -0.95
N LYS A 79 -15.94 6.18 -2.27
CA LYS A 79 -14.76 5.84 -3.10
C LYS A 79 -13.90 7.09 -3.23
N GLY A 80 -12.84 7.20 -2.42
CA GLY A 80 -12.01 8.39 -2.29
C GLY A 80 -10.67 8.32 -3.02
N GLY A 81 -10.22 7.13 -3.39
CA GLY A 81 -8.90 6.94 -3.99
C GLY A 81 -7.76 7.21 -3.03
N ILE A 82 -6.61 7.62 -3.57
CA ILE A 82 -5.42 8.01 -2.82
C ILE A 82 -4.95 9.41 -3.28
N PRO A 83 -5.60 10.49 -2.83
CA PRO A 83 -5.31 11.85 -3.31
C PRO A 83 -3.86 12.29 -3.09
N ALA A 84 -3.20 11.81 -2.03
CA ALA A 84 -1.81 12.13 -1.75
C ALA A 84 -0.84 11.75 -2.88
N ASN A 85 -1.23 10.83 -3.76
CA ASN A 85 -0.40 10.38 -4.87
C ASN A 85 -0.50 11.25 -6.13
N ASP A 86 -1.54 12.07 -6.27
CA ASP A 86 -1.85 12.74 -7.53
C ASP A 86 -0.72 13.62 -8.07
N LYS A 87 -0.02 14.31 -7.18
CA LYS A 87 1.05 15.25 -7.54
C LYS A 87 2.46 14.67 -7.56
N LEU A 88 2.61 13.39 -7.27
CA LEU A 88 3.94 12.77 -7.18
C LEU A 88 4.55 12.59 -8.58
N LYS A 89 5.85 12.93 -8.71
CA LYS A 89 6.63 12.74 -9.93
C LYS A 89 7.57 11.54 -9.77
N VAL A 90 7.63 10.69 -10.79
CA VAL A 90 8.51 9.51 -10.80
C VAL A 90 9.87 9.88 -11.37
N TYR A 91 10.97 9.43 -10.73
CA TYR A 91 12.36 9.76 -11.07
C TYR A 91 13.22 8.56 -11.51
N ASP A 92 12.69 7.35 -11.47
CA ASP A 92 13.31 6.15 -12.04
C ASP A 92 14.78 5.88 -11.61
N LYS A 93 15.06 5.90 -10.30
CA LYS A 93 16.44 5.82 -9.79
C LYS A 93 16.83 4.46 -9.23
N ASN A 94 15.96 3.81 -8.44
CA ASN A 94 16.32 2.68 -7.59
C ASN A 94 15.41 1.49 -7.78
N ILE A 95 15.89 0.29 -7.45
CA ILE A 95 15.04 -0.89 -7.23
C ILE A 95 14.65 -0.90 -5.76
N LEU A 96 13.38 -0.72 -5.46
CA LEU A 96 12.87 -0.66 -4.10
C LEU A 96 12.34 -2.04 -3.68
N ILE A 97 12.89 -2.58 -2.62
CA ILE A 97 12.44 -3.81 -1.97
C ILE A 97 11.73 -3.43 -0.66
N ILE A 98 10.43 -3.61 -0.59
CA ILE A 98 9.67 -3.38 0.62
C ILE A 98 9.67 -4.66 1.45
N VAL A 99 10.37 -4.62 2.57
CA VAL A 99 10.54 -5.77 3.45
C VAL A 99 9.52 -5.67 4.57
N ASN A 100 8.53 -6.55 4.53
CA ASN A 100 7.52 -6.68 5.58
C ASN A 100 7.94 -7.84 6.50
N PHE A 101 8.50 -7.53 7.66
CA PHE A 101 8.85 -8.47 8.74
C PHE A 101 9.86 -9.57 8.39
N LEU A 102 11.11 -9.39 8.78
CA LEU A 102 12.15 -10.41 8.75
C LEU A 102 12.22 -11.25 10.04
N GLY A 103 11.54 -10.87 11.10
CA GLY A 103 11.64 -11.54 12.40
C GLY A 103 10.97 -12.91 12.48
N ASN A 104 11.36 -13.70 13.47
CA ASN A 104 10.88 -15.07 13.79
C ASN A 104 9.38 -15.19 14.12
N ARG A 105 8.55 -14.24 13.75
CA ARG A 105 7.11 -14.36 13.94
C ARG A 105 6.51 -15.15 12.80
N PRO A 106 5.69 -16.16 13.07
CA PRO A 106 4.83 -16.76 12.06
C PRO A 106 3.79 -15.69 11.67
N SER A 107 4.13 -14.84 10.74
CA SER A 107 3.20 -13.91 10.13
C SER A 107 3.00 -14.35 8.69
N PRO A 108 1.77 -14.43 8.20
CA PRO A 108 1.50 -14.71 6.80
C PRO A 108 2.08 -13.66 5.85
N PHE A 109 2.61 -12.55 6.41
CA PHE A 109 3.16 -11.41 5.66
C PHE A 109 4.69 -11.43 5.51
N ASN A 110 5.34 -12.51 5.88
CA ASN A 110 6.79 -12.63 5.75
C ASN A 110 7.16 -13.01 4.33
N ILE A 111 7.61 -12.05 3.54
CA ILE A 111 8.60 -12.38 2.52
C ILE A 111 9.87 -12.71 3.32
N GLN A 112 10.21 -13.98 3.41
CA GLN A 112 11.52 -14.37 3.95
C GLN A 112 12.57 -13.85 2.99
N VAL A 113 13.21 -12.75 3.36
CA VAL A 113 14.41 -12.30 2.68
C VAL A 113 15.53 -13.19 3.17
N ASP A 114 15.73 -14.28 2.49
CA ASP A 114 16.92 -15.11 2.66
C ASP A 114 17.84 -14.98 1.42
N LYS A 115 18.97 -15.68 1.44
CA LYS A 115 19.87 -15.74 0.28
C LYS A 115 19.13 -16.16 -0.99
N ASN A 116 18.12 -17.01 -0.86
CA ASN A 116 17.32 -17.50 -1.96
C ASN A 116 16.43 -16.39 -2.53
N PHE A 117 15.88 -15.51 -1.69
CA PHE A 117 15.06 -14.37 -2.17
C PHE A 117 15.84 -13.48 -3.13
N ILE A 118 17.07 -13.07 -2.75
CA ILE A 118 17.93 -12.23 -3.61
C ILE A 118 18.27 -12.95 -4.92
N ASN A 119 18.61 -14.25 -4.83
CA ASN A 119 18.91 -15.06 -6.00
C ASN A 119 17.66 -15.34 -6.85
N ILE A 120 16.52 -15.68 -6.21
CA ILE A 120 15.25 -15.97 -6.88
C ILE A 120 14.68 -14.70 -7.53
N CYS A 121 14.74 -13.57 -6.86
CA CYS A 121 14.35 -12.29 -7.46
C CYS A 121 15.34 -11.82 -8.53
N GLY A 122 16.51 -12.46 -8.64
CA GLY A 122 17.52 -12.09 -9.62
C GLY A 122 18.03 -10.67 -9.44
N LEU A 123 18.09 -10.18 -8.19
CA LEU A 123 18.44 -8.78 -7.87
C LEU A 123 19.81 -8.39 -8.41
N ASN A 124 20.81 -9.29 -8.34
CA ASN A 124 22.13 -9.07 -8.92
C ASN A 124 22.06 -8.79 -10.42
N ARG A 125 21.24 -9.57 -11.10
CA ARG A 125 21.06 -9.45 -12.57
C ARG A 125 20.26 -8.20 -12.93
N LEU A 126 19.22 -7.88 -12.18
CA LEU A 126 18.46 -6.64 -12.35
C LEU A 126 19.36 -5.41 -12.10
N GLN A 127 20.17 -5.44 -11.06
CA GLN A 127 21.12 -4.37 -10.77
C GLN A 127 22.13 -4.18 -11.91
N GLN A 128 22.69 -5.28 -12.42
CA GLN A 128 23.64 -5.24 -13.52
C GLN A 128 22.99 -4.80 -14.84
N ALA A 129 21.78 -5.30 -15.12
CA ALA A 129 21.07 -4.99 -16.38
C ALA A 129 20.65 -3.53 -16.47
N TYR A 130 20.29 -2.92 -15.35
CA TYR A 130 19.70 -1.58 -15.32
C TYR A 130 20.60 -0.53 -14.65
N ASP A 131 21.74 -0.94 -14.10
CA ASP A 131 22.68 -0.07 -13.34
C ASP A 131 21.96 0.76 -12.26
N LYS A 132 21.09 0.12 -11.49
CA LYS A 132 20.29 0.78 -10.44
C LYS A 132 20.77 0.34 -9.05
N ASN A 133 20.72 1.26 -8.09
CA ASN A 133 20.93 0.93 -6.69
C ASN A 133 19.72 0.18 -6.13
N ILE A 134 19.94 -0.70 -5.14
CA ILE A 134 18.85 -1.40 -4.44
C ILE A 134 18.61 -0.71 -3.11
N ILE A 135 17.34 -0.44 -2.80
CA ILE A 135 16.94 0.08 -1.50
C ILE A 135 16.08 -0.97 -0.81
N PHE A 136 16.54 -1.45 0.34
CA PHE A 136 15.72 -2.25 1.25
C PHE A 136 15.00 -1.32 2.23
N LYS A 137 13.67 -1.24 2.11
CA LYS A 137 12.84 -0.49 3.04
C LYS A 137 12.31 -1.40 4.12
N LEU A 138 12.67 -1.09 5.36
CA LEU A 138 12.12 -1.72 6.56
C LEU A 138 11.20 -0.73 7.28
N LYS A 139 10.26 -1.28 8.05
CA LYS A 139 9.44 -0.52 8.96
C LYS A 139 9.77 -0.97 10.38
N SER A 140 10.27 -0.07 11.22
CA SER A 140 10.35 -0.34 12.65
C SER A 140 8.94 -0.33 13.23
N ARG A 141 8.67 -1.22 14.15
CA ARG A 141 7.47 -1.19 14.96
C ARG A 141 7.90 -1.11 16.42
N LYS A 142 7.19 -0.32 17.21
CA LYS A 142 7.44 -0.18 18.64
C LYS A 142 7.43 -1.52 19.40
N ASP A 143 6.78 -2.53 18.81
CA ASP A 143 6.66 -3.89 19.31
C ASP A 143 7.66 -4.88 18.69
N GLN A 144 8.58 -4.39 17.84
CA GLN A 144 9.67 -5.19 17.23
C GLN A 144 11.03 -4.76 17.80
N PRO A 145 11.52 -5.41 18.86
CA PRO A 145 12.83 -5.04 19.46
C PRO A 145 14.02 -5.42 18.58
N ASP A 146 13.83 -6.16 17.48
CA ASP A 146 14.92 -6.88 16.78
C ASP A 146 15.23 -6.32 15.39
N ILE A 147 15.02 -5.02 15.14
CA ILE A 147 15.33 -4.42 13.82
C ILE A 147 16.81 -4.58 13.46
N ASP A 148 17.70 -4.61 14.45
CA ASP A 148 19.13 -4.82 14.22
C ASP A 148 19.42 -6.22 13.68
N LEU A 149 18.63 -7.24 14.05
CA LEU A 149 18.74 -8.59 13.48
C LEU A 149 18.35 -8.56 12.00
N ASP A 150 17.29 -7.86 11.67
CA ASP A 150 16.83 -7.71 10.29
C ASP A 150 17.87 -6.98 9.43
N ILE A 151 18.44 -5.89 9.94
CA ILE A 151 19.53 -5.16 9.27
C ILE A 151 20.73 -6.06 9.03
N ASN A 152 21.18 -6.77 10.07
CA ASN A 152 22.34 -7.67 9.96
C ASN A 152 22.08 -8.82 9.00
N TYR A 153 20.84 -9.30 8.96
CA TYR A 153 20.45 -10.33 8.00
C TYR A 153 20.52 -9.81 6.57
N ILE A 154 19.93 -8.62 6.29
CA ILE A 154 20.02 -8.01 4.96
C ILE A 154 21.50 -7.81 4.56
N LYS A 155 22.32 -7.25 5.43
CA LYS A 155 23.76 -7.06 5.16
C LYS A 155 24.45 -8.36 4.75
N LYS A 156 24.08 -9.47 5.40
CA LYS A 156 24.64 -10.78 5.10
C LYS A 156 24.19 -11.34 3.75
N ILE A 157 22.91 -11.19 3.41
CA ILE A 157 22.35 -11.76 2.18
C ILE A 157 22.62 -10.90 0.95
N ALA A 158 22.71 -9.58 1.12
CA ALA A 158 22.97 -8.62 0.05
C ALA A 158 24.46 -8.37 -0.22
N ASP A 159 25.34 -9.22 0.35
CA ASP A 159 26.78 -9.12 0.12
C ASP A 159 27.11 -9.17 -1.38
N GLY A 160 27.89 -8.19 -1.85
CA GLY A 160 28.23 -8.02 -3.26
C GLY A 160 27.22 -7.20 -4.09
N LEU A 161 26.11 -6.74 -3.51
CA LEU A 161 25.20 -5.79 -4.14
C LEU A 161 25.56 -4.34 -3.77
N LYS A 162 25.18 -3.39 -4.64
CA LYS A 162 25.11 -1.97 -4.27
C LYS A 162 23.72 -1.73 -3.67
N TYR A 163 23.66 -1.47 -2.37
CA TYR A 163 22.37 -1.28 -1.70
C TYR A 163 22.43 -0.28 -0.55
N ASP A 164 21.28 0.24 -0.21
CA ASP A 164 21.01 1.02 1.00
C ASP A 164 19.88 0.38 1.81
N ILE A 165 19.88 0.62 3.12
CA ILE A 165 18.81 0.21 4.02
C ILE A 165 18.16 1.47 4.57
N VAL A 166 16.85 1.60 4.37
CA VAL A 166 16.04 2.70 4.88
C VAL A 166 15.06 2.18 5.91
N ILE A 167 15.09 2.75 7.10
CA ILE A 167 14.20 2.42 8.21
C ILE A 167 13.32 3.63 8.48
N ASP A 168 12.00 3.41 8.59
CA ASP A 168 11.01 4.45 8.93
C ASP A 168 11.24 5.77 8.19
N CYS A 169 11.13 5.72 6.89
CA CYS A 169 11.19 6.91 6.07
C CYS A 169 10.08 7.89 6.47
N GLU A 170 10.42 9.16 6.65
CA GLU A 170 9.45 10.23 6.91
C GLU A 170 8.48 10.40 5.73
N ASP A 171 8.95 10.15 4.51
CA ASP A 171 8.14 10.21 3.29
C ASP A 171 8.30 8.94 2.43
N ASP A 172 7.43 7.98 2.65
CA ASP A 172 7.33 6.77 1.82
C ASP A 172 7.06 7.10 0.34
N ASN A 173 6.43 8.23 0.06
CA ASN A 173 6.13 8.65 -1.31
C ASN A 173 7.41 9.05 -2.06
N GLU A 174 8.37 9.67 -1.38
CA GLU A 174 9.67 9.99 -1.99
C GLU A 174 10.41 8.72 -2.41
N LEU A 175 10.43 7.69 -1.56
CA LEU A 175 11.04 6.40 -1.91
C LEU A 175 10.37 5.76 -3.12
N ILE A 176 9.05 5.74 -3.16
CA ILE A 176 8.28 5.19 -4.29
C ILE A 176 8.59 6.00 -5.55
N CYS A 177 8.54 7.33 -5.49
CA CYS A 177 8.79 8.20 -6.65
C CYS A 177 10.22 8.09 -7.20
N ASN A 178 11.19 7.75 -6.37
CA ASN A 178 12.56 7.50 -6.79
C ASN A 178 12.78 6.06 -7.26
N SER A 179 11.73 5.24 -7.37
CA SER A 179 11.87 3.85 -7.75
C SER A 179 11.74 3.64 -9.25
N PHE A 180 12.67 2.89 -9.81
CA PHE A 180 12.60 2.30 -11.13
C PHE A 180 11.63 1.10 -11.15
N MET A 181 11.64 0.33 -10.07
CA MET A 181 10.83 -0.86 -9.86
C MET A 181 10.58 -1.05 -8.36
N VAL A 182 9.44 -1.63 -8.02
CA VAL A 182 9.12 -2.05 -6.65
C VAL A 182 8.91 -3.56 -6.60
N ILE A 183 9.52 -4.22 -5.62
CA ILE A 183 9.26 -5.63 -5.27
C ILE A 183 8.76 -5.67 -3.84
N SER A 184 7.60 -6.26 -3.61
CA SER A 184 6.94 -6.23 -2.31
C SER A 184 6.01 -7.43 -2.14
N ALA A 185 5.57 -7.67 -0.91
CA ALA A 185 4.28 -8.33 -0.72
C ALA A 185 3.14 -7.37 -1.10
N PRO A 186 1.92 -7.87 -1.38
CA PRO A 186 0.73 -7.04 -1.48
C PRO A 186 0.64 -6.06 -0.31
N SER A 187 0.57 -4.76 -0.62
CA SER A 187 0.59 -3.70 0.39
C SER A 187 0.06 -2.38 -0.17
N THR A 188 -0.27 -1.43 0.70
CA THR A 188 -0.67 -0.07 0.28
C THR A 188 0.44 0.64 -0.49
N LEU A 189 1.70 0.43 -0.10
CA LEU A 189 2.83 1.02 -0.82
C LEU A 189 2.97 0.44 -2.23
N ALA A 190 2.68 -0.86 -2.41
CA ALA A 190 2.59 -1.46 -3.73
C ALA A 190 1.48 -0.83 -4.56
N LEU A 191 0.27 -0.61 -3.99
CA LEU A 191 -0.81 0.09 -4.69
C LEU A 191 -0.40 1.50 -5.13
N LYS A 192 0.30 2.24 -4.28
CA LYS A 192 0.81 3.58 -4.63
C LYS A 192 1.77 3.53 -5.83
N ALA A 193 2.68 2.57 -5.84
CA ALA A 193 3.62 2.38 -6.95
C ALA A 193 2.88 2.00 -8.24
N ILE A 194 1.94 1.07 -8.18
CA ILE A 194 1.10 0.65 -9.31
C ILE A 194 0.33 1.86 -9.88
N GLN A 195 -0.30 2.65 -9.03
CA GLN A 195 -1.03 3.85 -9.45
C GLN A 195 -0.13 4.83 -10.21
N LYS A 196 1.14 4.94 -9.81
CA LYS A 196 2.12 5.83 -10.47
C LYS A 196 2.72 5.23 -11.75
N GLY A 197 2.31 4.04 -12.14
CA GLY A 197 2.85 3.36 -13.32
C GLY A 197 4.28 2.82 -13.12
N ILE A 198 4.74 2.72 -11.87
CA ILE A 198 6.04 2.14 -11.56
C ILE A 198 5.90 0.61 -11.66
N PRO A 199 6.75 -0.08 -12.43
CA PRO A 199 6.76 -1.53 -12.48
C PRO A 199 6.79 -2.13 -11.09
N THR A 200 5.75 -2.88 -10.72
CA THR A 200 5.58 -3.38 -9.35
C THR A 200 5.34 -4.88 -9.38
N ILE A 201 6.20 -5.60 -8.70
CA ILE A 201 6.10 -7.05 -8.54
C ILE A 201 5.58 -7.34 -7.13
N CYS A 202 4.42 -7.96 -7.05
CA CYS A 202 3.86 -8.46 -5.80
C CYS A 202 4.11 -9.96 -5.69
N ILE A 203 4.71 -10.41 -4.59
CA ILE A 203 5.02 -11.82 -4.38
C ILE A 203 3.87 -12.50 -3.64
N LYS A 204 3.35 -13.59 -4.19
CA LYS A 204 2.32 -14.43 -3.59
C LYS A 204 2.75 -15.07 -2.27
N GLY A 205 1.78 -15.48 -1.48
CA GLY A 205 2.00 -16.22 -0.22
C GLY A 205 2.12 -15.35 1.01
N SER A 206 1.80 -14.05 0.88
CA SER A 206 1.82 -13.13 2.02
C SER A 206 0.57 -13.18 2.91
N GLY A 207 -0.46 -13.91 2.50
CA GLY A 207 -1.78 -13.89 3.13
C GLY A 207 -2.65 -12.68 2.75
N LEU A 208 -2.11 -11.73 2.00
CA LEU A 208 -2.81 -10.54 1.47
C LEU A 208 -3.13 -10.68 -0.03
N ASP A 209 -2.87 -11.84 -0.62
CA ASP A 209 -2.99 -12.08 -2.05
C ASP A 209 -4.43 -11.86 -2.56
N GLY A 210 -5.43 -12.11 -1.71
CA GLY A 210 -6.84 -11.98 -2.06
C GLY A 210 -7.23 -10.58 -2.54
N CYS A 211 -6.55 -9.53 -2.08
CA CYS A 211 -6.81 -8.16 -2.50
C CYS A 211 -6.15 -7.80 -3.84
N PHE A 212 -5.17 -8.60 -4.24
CA PHE A 212 -4.40 -8.44 -5.48
C PHE A 212 -4.64 -9.58 -6.46
N TYR A 213 -5.67 -10.42 -6.25
CA TYR A 213 -5.88 -11.65 -7.03
C TYR A 213 -5.96 -11.42 -8.55
N ASP A 214 -6.44 -10.26 -8.96
CA ASP A 214 -6.58 -9.83 -10.36
C ASP A 214 -5.42 -8.94 -10.84
N TYR A 215 -4.43 -8.65 -9.98
CA TYR A 215 -3.25 -7.91 -10.38
C TYR A 215 -2.29 -8.80 -11.19
N LYS A 216 -2.01 -8.42 -12.43
CA LYS A 216 -1.09 -9.18 -13.31
C LYS A 216 0.33 -9.30 -12.76
N GLY A 217 0.77 -8.32 -11.96
CA GLY A 217 2.07 -8.33 -11.29
C GLY A 217 2.12 -9.14 -9.99
N LEU A 218 1.06 -9.90 -9.64
CA LEU A 218 1.06 -10.85 -8.53
C LEU A 218 1.62 -12.19 -8.99
N VAL A 219 2.87 -12.47 -8.69
CA VAL A 219 3.61 -13.61 -9.20
C VAL A 219 4.13 -14.54 -8.11
N GLU A 220 4.44 -15.77 -8.49
CA GLU A 220 5.16 -16.70 -7.62
C GLU A 220 6.59 -16.22 -7.37
N LEU A 221 7.17 -16.62 -6.25
CA LEU A 221 8.56 -16.31 -5.91
C LEU A 221 9.51 -17.21 -6.72
N ASP A 222 9.69 -16.90 -7.99
CA ASP A 222 10.69 -17.53 -8.85
C ASP A 222 11.28 -16.53 -9.86
N THR A 223 12.53 -16.77 -10.26
CA THR A 223 13.27 -15.85 -11.12
C THR A 223 12.59 -15.66 -12.49
N HIS A 224 12.03 -16.72 -13.06
CA HIS A 224 11.41 -16.65 -14.38
C HIS A 224 10.16 -15.80 -14.35
N SER A 225 9.26 -16.03 -13.39
CA SER A 225 8.01 -15.28 -13.24
C SER A 225 8.28 -13.80 -12.98
N ILE A 226 9.24 -13.48 -12.14
CA ILE A 226 9.62 -12.09 -11.83
C ILE A 226 10.15 -11.40 -13.09
N TYR A 227 11.10 -12.01 -13.80
CA TYR A 227 11.67 -11.41 -15.01
C TYR A 227 10.65 -11.21 -16.12
N LYS A 228 9.84 -12.23 -16.39
CA LYS A 228 8.78 -12.17 -17.40
C LYS A 228 7.82 -11.02 -17.09
N GLU A 229 7.48 -10.84 -15.82
CA GLU A 229 6.57 -9.78 -15.43
C GLU A 229 7.22 -8.38 -15.52
N VAL A 230 8.50 -8.25 -15.18
CA VAL A 230 9.25 -7.00 -15.41
C VAL A 230 9.21 -6.61 -16.89
N GLU A 231 9.54 -7.54 -17.80
CA GLU A 231 9.51 -7.29 -19.24
C GLU A 231 8.10 -6.93 -19.72
N ARG A 232 7.07 -7.63 -19.23
CA ARG A 232 5.69 -7.34 -19.55
C ARG A 232 5.31 -5.91 -19.17
N GLN A 233 5.58 -5.49 -17.93
CA GLN A 233 5.23 -4.16 -17.45
C GLN A 233 5.98 -3.06 -18.19
N TYR A 234 7.20 -3.31 -18.61
CA TYR A 234 7.95 -2.39 -19.48
C TYR A 234 7.35 -2.21 -20.86
N ASN A 235 6.88 -3.31 -21.47
CA ASN A 235 6.36 -3.33 -22.84
C ASN A 235 4.88 -2.90 -22.89
N GLU A 236 4.08 -3.32 -21.95
CA GLU A 236 2.62 -3.13 -21.94
C GLU A 236 2.18 -1.94 -21.03
N GLY A 237 3.10 -1.44 -20.18
CA GLY A 237 2.76 -0.46 -19.17
C GLY A 237 2.06 -1.07 -17.95
N ARG A 238 1.42 -0.23 -17.18
CA ARG A 238 0.75 -0.60 -15.94
C ARG A 238 -0.57 -1.33 -16.19
N ASP A 239 -1.06 -1.99 -15.17
CA ASP A 239 -2.34 -2.70 -15.19
C ASP A 239 -3.51 -1.73 -14.96
N GLU A 240 -3.97 -1.12 -16.06
CA GLU A 240 -5.04 -0.11 -16.03
C GLU A 240 -6.36 -0.67 -15.49
N GLU A 241 -6.67 -1.93 -15.80
CA GLU A 241 -7.90 -2.57 -15.33
C GLU A 241 -7.87 -2.76 -13.81
N PHE A 242 -6.75 -3.25 -13.29
CA PHE A 242 -6.56 -3.37 -11.84
C PHE A 242 -6.67 -2.01 -11.15
N ILE A 243 -6.01 -0.98 -11.69
CA ILE A 243 -6.05 0.37 -11.11
C ILE A 243 -7.48 0.89 -11.07
N LYS A 244 -8.20 0.83 -12.18
CA LYS A 244 -9.58 1.30 -12.28
C LYS A 244 -10.51 0.61 -11.28
N ASN A 245 -10.30 -0.67 -11.02
CA ASN A 245 -11.16 -1.45 -10.11
C ASN A 245 -10.73 -1.29 -8.63
N THR A 246 -9.46 -0.98 -8.39
CA THR A 246 -8.88 -0.98 -7.04
C THR A 246 -8.77 0.41 -6.45
N ILE A 247 -8.42 1.41 -7.26
CA ILE A 247 -8.20 2.79 -6.81
C ILE A 247 -9.11 3.71 -7.63
N GLU A 248 -9.96 4.47 -6.95
CA GLU A 248 -10.77 5.48 -7.63
C GLU A 248 -9.88 6.65 -8.03
N CYS A 249 -9.67 6.80 -9.32
CA CYS A 249 -8.89 7.90 -9.89
C CYS A 249 -9.51 8.36 -11.21
N GLY A 250 -9.37 9.62 -11.52
CA GLY A 250 -9.82 10.20 -12.77
C GLY A 250 -9.03 9.70 -13.98
N SER A 251 -9.42 10.14 -15.18
CA SER A 251 -8.76 9.76 -16.45
C SER A 251 -7.28 10.13 -16.52
N ASP A 252 -6.86 11.13 -15.77
CA ASP A 252 -5.50 11.63 -15.60
C ASP A 252 -4.79 11.06 -14.35
N TYR A 253 -5.39 10.04 -13.73
CA TYR A 253 -4.90 9.37 -12.53
C TYR A 253 -4.94 10.22 -11.26
N THR A 254 -5.92 11.09 -11.13
CA THR A 254 -6.14 11.88 -9.93
C THR A 254 -7.32 11.31 -9.12
N SER A 255 -7.11 11.20 -7.81
CA SER A 255 -8.15 10.85 -6.84
C SER A 255 -8.74 12.11 -6.17
N THR A 256 -8.05 13.24 -6.28
CA THR A 256 -8.40 14.47 -5.56
C THR A 256 -9.78 14.98 -5.96
N GLU A 257 -10.10 14.97 -7.24
CA GLU A 257 -11.39 15.47 -7.74
C GLU A 257 -12.57 14.62 -7.22
N GLN A 258 -12.40 13.29 -7.22
CA GLN A 258 -13.41 12.38 -6.68
C GLN A 258 -13.59 12.58 -5.17
N TYR A 259 -12.50 12.76 -4.44
CA TYR A 259 -12.56 13.04 -3.00
C TYR A 259 -13.29 14.35 -2.70
N ILE A 260 -12.97 15.42 -3.44
CA ILE A 260 -13.65 16.71 -3.32
C ILE A 260 -15.14 16.60 -3.67
N LYS A 261 -15.48 15.83 -4.70
CA LYS A 261 -16.88 15.57 -5.06
C LYS A 261 -17.63 14.91 -3.90
N ASN A 262 -17.07 13.86 -3.31
CA ASN A 262 -17.65 13.18 -2.14
C ASN A 262 -17.89 14.16 -0.98
N ILE A 263 -16.92 15.04 -0.69
CA ILE A 263 -17.06 16.05 0.36
C ILE A 263 -18.25 16.99 0.06
N LYS A 264 -18.37 17.47 -1.18
CA LYS A 264 -19.46 18.37 -1.58
C LYS A 264 -20.86 17.74 -1.52
N GLU A 265 -20.95 16.42 -1.60
CA GLU A 265 -22.21 15.69 -1.47
C GLU A 265 -22.63 15.50 0.01
N ILE A 266 -21.69 15.68 0.96
CA ILE A 266 -21.94 15.53 2.40
C ILE A 266 -22.30 16.87 3.06
N ILE A 267 -21.71 17.97 2.60
CA ILE A 267 -21.95 19.34 3.09
C ILE A 267 -23.18 19.93 2.40
#